data_17031beec440ac42fe8652fcbf91763a
#
_entry.id   17031beec440ac42fe8652fcbf91763a
#
_cell.length_a   1.000
_cell.length_b   1.000
_cell.length_c   1.000
_cell.angle_alpha   90.00
_cell.angle_beta   90.00
_cell.angle_gamma   90.00
#
_symmetry.space_group_name_H-M   'P 1'
#
loop_
_entity.id
_entity.type
_entity.pdbx_description
1 polymer ?
#
loop_
_entity_poly.entity_id
_entity_poly.type
_entity_poly.pdbx_seq_one_letter_code
_entity_poly.pdbx_strand_id
1 'polypeptide(L)'
;MCSSTKDDKIISAASCTTNCLAPMAKALNDYAPIQSGIMSTIHAYTGDQMILDGPQRKGDLRRSRAGAQNIVPNSTGAAKNLFKVFSKEVLRRSI
;
A
#
# COMPACT_ATOMS: atom_id res chain seq x y z
N MET A 1 11.89 -1.11 2.19
CA MET A 1 11.96 -0.11 1.12
C MET A 1 13.42 0.05 0.77
N CYS A 2 13.83 -0.27 -0.46
CA CYS A 2 15.14 0.11 -0.95
C CYS A 2 15.16 1.64 -1.11
N SER A 3 16.16 2.29 -0.54
CA SER A 3 16.45 3.69 -0.84
C SER A 3 17.19 3.74 -2.17
N SER A 4 16.66 4.44 -3.16
CA SER A 4 17.39 4.69 -4.40
C SER A 4 18.52 5.68 -4.16
N THR A 5 19.67 5.42 -4.76
CA THR A 5 20.82 6.31 -4.77
C THR A 5 20.91 7.02 -6.12
N LYS A 6 21.75 8.06 -6.22
CA LYS A 6 21.96 8.78 -7.50
C LYS A 6 22.63 7.91 -8.58
N ASP A 7 23.25 6.82 -8.15
CA ASP A 7 24.00 5.90 -9.05
C ASP A 7 23.14 4.76 -9.58
N ASP A 8 21.91 4.62 -9.07
CA ASP A 8 20.98 3.58 -9.53
C ASP A 8 20.45 3.92 -10.92
N LYS A 9 20.82 3.10 -11.91
CA LYS A 9 20.37 3.26 -13.31
C LYS A 9 18.95 2.75 -13.55
N ILE A 10 18.47 1.83 -12.70
CA ILE A 10 17.16 1.21 -12.81
C ILE A 10 16.52 1.27 -11.44
N ILE A 11 15.35 1.88 -11.36
CA ILE A 11 14.55 1.98 -10.12
C ILE A 11 13.14 1.45 -10.36
N SER A 12 12.50 0.96 -9.32
CA SER A 12 11.09 0.55 -9.35
C SER A 12 10.27 1.40 -8.41
N ALA A 13 9.21 2.01 -8.93
CA ALA A 13 8.18 2.71 -8.16
C ALA A 13 6.88 1.88 -8.10
N ALA A 14 6.96 0.57 -8.33
CA ALA A 14 5.81 -0.30 -8.39
C ALA A 14 5.16 -0.47 -7.01
N SER A 15 3.87 -0.20 -6.94
CA SER A 15 2.99 -0.48 -5.81
C SER A 15 1.55 -0.26 -6.23
N CYS A 16 0.80 -1.33 -6.42
CA CYS A 16 -0.59 -1.25 -6.89
C CYS A 16 -1.46 -0.35 -5.99
N THR A 17 -1.52 -0.65 -4.71
CA THR A 17 -2.37 0.08 -3.76
C THR A 17 -1.84 1.48 -3.46
N THR A 18 -0.54 1.65 -3.25
CA THR A 18 0.03 2.98 -2.94
C THR A 18 -0.07 3.92 -4.14
N ASN A 19 0.19 3.44 -5.36
CA ASN A 19 0.09 4.27 -6.56
C ASN A 19 -1.36 4.64 -6.92
N CYS A 20 -2.32 3.86 -6.48
CA CYS A 20 -3.74 4.23 -6.56
C CYS A 20 -4.11 5.26 -5.48
N LEU A 21 -3.77 4.98 -4.23
CA LEU A 21 -4.21 5.76 -3.07
C LEU A 21 -3.54 7.14 -2.97
N ALA A 22 -2.25 7.23 -3.25
CA ALA A 22 -1.50 8.47 -3.00
C ALA A 22 -2.01 9.67 -3.82
N PRO A 23 -2.24 9.58 -5.14
CA PRO A 23 -2.78 10.71 -5.91
C PRO A 23 -4.21 11.07 -5.50
N MET A 24 -5.05 10.10 -5.18
CA MET A 24 -6.42 10.34 -4.71
C MET A 24 -6.41 11.08 -3.37
N ALA A 25 -5.65 10.59 -2.41
CA ALA A 25 -5.53 11.22 -1.10
C ALA A 25 -4.90 12.61 -1.20
N LYS A 26 -3.95 12.83 -2.13
CA LYS A 26 -3.38 14.14 -2.39
C LYS A 26 -4.45 15.13 -2.89
N ALA A 27 -5.21 14.75 -3.89
CA ALA A 27 -6.27 15.61 -4.43
C ALA A 27 -7.30 16.01 -3.37
N LEU A 28 -7.70 15.06 -2.51
CA LEU A 28 -8.59 15.33 -1.39
C LEU A 28 -7.96 16.26 -0.35
N ASN A 29 -6.70 16.03 -0.02
CA ASN A 29 -5.98 16.87 0.95
C ASN A 29 -5.72 18.28 0.45
N ASP A 30 -5.54 18.46 -0.86
CA ASP A 30 -5.37 19.79 -1.47
C ASP A 30 -6.69 20.56 -1.48
N TYR A 31 -7.81 19.86 -1.62
CA TYR A 31 -9.16 20.45 -1.56
C TYR A 31 -9.59 20.74 -0.12
N ALA A 32 -9.41 19.77 0.78
CA ALA A 32 -9.74 19.89 2.19
C ALA A 32 -8.71 19.12 3.02
N PRO A 33 -7.87 19.81 3.85
CA PRO A 33 -6.80 19.16 4.59
C PRO A 33 -7.28 18.02 5.49
N ILE A 34 -6.70 16.84 5.28
CA ILE A 34 -7.03 15.63 6.04
C ILE A 34 -6.34 15.69 7.40
N GLN A 35 -7.12 15.71 8.49
CA GLN A 35 -6.61 15.71 9.85
C GLN A 35 -6.29 14.31 10.36
N SER A 36 -7.14 13.34 10.04
CA SER A 36 -6.97 11.94 10.42
C SER A 36 -7.77 11.04 9.49
N GLY A 37 -7.45 9.76 9.46
CA GLY A 37 -8.18 8.81 8.62
C GLY A 37 -7.88 7.36 8.96
N ILE A 38 -8.83 6.49 8.68
CA ILE A 38 -8.68 5.04 8.71
C ILE A 38 -8.82 4.54 7.29
N MET A 39 -7.89 3.70 6.87
CA MET A 39 -7.89 3.12 5.53
C MET A 39 -8.29 1.65 5.59
N SER A 40 -9.28 1.29 4.80
CA SER A 40 -9.61 -0.09 4.46
C SER A 40 -9.48 -0.29 2.96
N THR A 41 -8.83 -1.35 2.54
CA THR A 41 -8.70 -1.69 1.12
C THR A 41 -9.41 -2.99 0.81
N ILE A 42 -10.16 -3.00 -0.27
CA ILE A 42 -10.75 -4.21 -0.86
C ILE A 42 -10.05 -4.41 -2.19
N HIS A 43 -9.27 -5.47 -2.29
CA HIS A 43 -8.37 -5.69 -3.42
C HIS A 43 -8.69 -7.01 -4.12
N ALA A 44 -8.63 -7.02 -5.45
CA ALA A 44 -8.65 -8.26 -6.19
C ALA A 44 -7.45 -9.14 -5.77
N TYR A 45 -7.66 -10.43 -5.66
CA TYR A 45 -6.59 -11.35 -5.29
C TYR A 45 -5.59 -11.54 -6.44
N THR A 46 -4.33 -11.82 -6.10
CA THR A 46 -3.23 -12.04 -7.03
C THR A 46 -2.49 -13.34 -6.69
N GLY A 47 -1.83 -13.95 -7.66
CA GLY A 47 -1.21 -15.27 -7.50
C GLY A 47 -0.07 -15.34 -6.49
N ASP A 48 0.64 -14.23 -6.26
CA ASP A 48 1.74 -14.13 -5.29
C ASP A 48 1.26 -14.11 -3.82
N GLN A 49 -0.01 -13.89 -3.58
CA GLN A 49 -0.62 -13.89 -2.25
C GLN A 49 -0.87 -15.30 -1.69
N MET A 50 -0.69 -16.35 -2.48
CA MET A 50 -0.96 -17.74 -2.10
C MET A 50 -2.37 -17.93 -1.51
N ILE A 51 -3.36 -17.57 -2.30
CA ILE A 51 -4.77 -17.51 -1.89
C ILE A 51 -5.52 -18.83 -1.97
N LEU A 52 -4.92 -19.87 -2.56
CA LEU A 52 -5.51 -21.22 -2.56
C LEU A 52 -5.60 -21.75 -1.12
N ASP A 53 -6.63 -22.54 -0.85
CA ASP A 53 -6.75 -23.23 0.43
C ASP A 53 -5.64 -24.27 0.58
N GLY A 54 -4.84 -24.14 1.67
CA GLY A 54 -3.71 -25.04 1.86
C GLY A 54 -2.53 -24.43 2.59
N PRO A 55 -1.34 -25.04 2.48
CA PRO A 55 -0.14 -24.59 3.18
C PRO A 55 0.35 -23.23 2.67
N GLN A 56 0.82 -22.40 3.59
CA GLN A 56 1.34 -21.06 3.33
C GLN A 56 2.85 -20.99 3.59
N ARG A 57 3.63 -20.53 2.61
CA ARG A 57 5.10 -20.43 2.72
C ARG A 57 5.58 -19.48 3.81
N LYS A 58 4.78 -18.46 4.14
CA LYS A 58 5.14 -17.44 5.13
C LYS A 58 4.44 -17.61 6.49
N GLY A 59 3.78 -18.75 6.71
CA GLY A 59 3.16 -19.09 7.98
C GLY A 59 1.85 -18.37 8.34
N ASP A 60 1.40 -17.39 7.57
CA ASP A 60 0.11 -16.73 7.81
C ASP A 60 -1.03 -17.51 7.12
N LEU A 61 -1.57 -18.47 7.84
CA LEU A 61 -2.62 -19.36 7.33
C LEU A 61 -3.93 -18.65 6.95
N ARG A 62 -4.15 -17.43 7.43
CA ARG A 62 -5.34 -16.65 7.07
C ARG A 62 -5.35 -16.26 5.59
N ARG A 63 -4.19 -16.20 4.95
CA ARG A 63 -4.06 -15.87 3.53
C ARG A 63 -4.49 -16.99 2.61
N SER A 64 -4.33 -18.25 3.03
CA SER A 64 -4.60 -19.45 2.22
C SER A 64 -5.97 -20.02 2.54
N ARG A 65 -7.02 -19.28 2.20
CA ARG A 65 -8.42 -19.62 2.51
C ARG A 65 -9.35 -19.42 1.32
N ALA A 66 -9.03 -20.08 0.20
CA ALA A 66 -9.85 -20.08 -1.01
C ALA A 66 -10.31 -18.66 -1.42
N GLY A 67 -9.37 -17.80 -1.80
CA GLY A 67 -9.60 -16.38 -2.08
C GLY A 67 -10.65 -16.09 -3.15
N ALA A 68 -10.98 -17.05 -4.00
CA ALA A 68 -12.07 -16.93 -4.99
C ALA A 68 -13.47 -17.00 -4.35
N GLN A 69 -13.59 -17.51 -3.13
CA GLN A 69 -14.86 -17.73 -2.42
C GLN A 69 -14.94 -16.96 -1.09
N ASN A 70 -13.82 -16.40 -0.61
CA ASN A 70 -13.72 -15.80 0.70
C ASN A 70 -13.06 -14.43 0.63
N ILE A 71 -13.37 -13.59 1.63
CA ILE A 71 -12.60 -12.39 1.93
C ILE A 71 -11.38 -12.81 2.75
N VAL A 72 -10.21 -12.75 2.13
CA VAL A 72 -8.95 -13.22 2.73
C VAL A 72 -8.19 -12.03 3.32
N PRO A 73 -7.94 -11.99 4.63
CA PRO A 73 -7.17 -10.92 5.26
C PRO A 73 -5.73 -10.89 4.73
N ASN A 74 -5.26 -9.69 4.40
CA ASN A 74 -3.90 -9.45 3.94
C ASN A 74 -3.31 -8.21 4.57
N SER A 75 -1.98 -8.17 4.64
CA SER A 75 -1.26 -6.97 5.08
C SER A 75 -1.01 -6.03 3.90
N THR A 76 -1.04 -4.73 4.17
CA THR A 76 -0.65 -3.71 3.21
C THR A 76 0.26 -2.68 3.84
N GLY A 77 1.24 -2.21 3.07
CA GLY A 77 2.10 -1.09 3.46
C GLY A 77 1.57 0.28 2.99
N ALA A 78 0.42 0.31 2.34
CA ALA A 78 -0.07 1.52 1.67
C ALA A 78 -0.27 2.70 2.62
N ALA A 79 -0.90 2.52 3.78
CA ALA A 79 -1.09 3.59 4.77
C ALA A 79 0.25 4.13 5.28
N LYS A 80 1.19 3.26 5.61
CA LYS A 80 2.53 3.65 6.07
C LYS A 80 3.32 4.40 4.99
N ASN A 81 3.16 4.00 3.73
CA ASN A 81 3.82 4.66 2.61
C ASN A 81 3.16 5.99 2.29
N LEU A 82 1.84 6.08 2.38
CA LEU A 82 1.10 7.33 2.24
C LEU A 82 1.58 8.38 3.25
N PHE A 83 1.67 8.02 4.52
CA PHE A 83 2.17 8.91 5.56
C PHE A 83 3.56 9.46 5.24
N LYS A 84 4.47 8.66 4.68
CA LYS A 84 5.81 9.11 4.28
C LYS A 84 5.79 10.10 3.12
N VAL A 85 4.84 9.98 2.21
CA VAL A 85 4.66 10.92 1.10
C VAL A 85 4.14 12.25 1.62
N PHE A 86 3.09 12.21 2.44
CA PHE A 86 2.46 13.42 2.98
C PHE A 86 3.34 14.17 3.99
N SER A 87 4.06 13.47 4.86
CA SER A 87 4.96 14.13 5.83
C SER A 87 6.08 14.93 5.16
N LYS A 88 6.57 14.46 4.02
CA LYS A 88 7.56 15.23 3.24
C LYS A 88 6.98 16.49 2.60
N GLU A 89 5.72 16.47 2.25
CA GLU A 89 5.04 17.62 1.61
C GLU A 89 4.60 18.67 2.63
N VAL A 90 4.15 18.24 3.80
CA VAL A 90 3.83 19.12 4.93
C VAL A 90 5.10 19.85 5.41
N LEU A 91 6.24 19.16 5.49
CA LEU A 91 7.52 19.78 5.84
C LEU A 91 8.01 20.80 4.79
N ARG A 92 7.64 20.65 3.52
CA ARG A 92 7.97 21.62 2.46
C ARG A 92 7.12 22.88 2.49
N ARG A 93 5.92 22.85 3.09
CA ARG A 93 5.04 24.01 3.23
C ARG A 93 5.26 24.79 4.53
N SER A 94 6.11 24.27 5.41
CA SER A 94 6.41 24.87 6.72
C SER A 94 7.75 25.62 6.77
N ILE A 95 8.38 25.86 5.60
CA ILE A 95 9.63 26.63 5.48
C ILE A 95 9.38 27.87 4.61
#